data_f96b1bb992ea02c02f0ac819120d1d7f
#
_entry.id   f96b1bb992ea02c02f0ac819120d1d7f
#
_cell.length_a   1.000
_cell.length_b   1.000
_cell.length_c   1.000
_cell.angle_alpha   90.00
_cell.angle_beta   90.00
_cell.angle_gamma   90.00
#
_symmetry.space_group_name_H-M   'P 1'
#
loop_
_entity.id
_entity.type
_entity.pdbx_description
1 polymer ?
#
loop_
_entity_poly.entity_id
_entity_poly.type
_entity_poly.pdbx_seq_one_letter_code
_entity_poly.pdbx_strand_id
1 'polypeptide(L)'
;MSERFIVTKEHRRFTEFADSVRRGRTIGLCFGPAGVGKTVSARRYAHWDQAHELLTDWGPRCDDDAKIYAALAKNRTALYTPGVLTTPRLLREDLDRIITRTSICIQQHVEAPDRIPLDRWGTRRTSNYVQLVIVDESERLSPTALELLRDRYDRDQIALILIGMPGLEKSNDQNLWMALGGVT
;
A
#
# COMPACT_ATOMS: atom_id res chain seq x y z
N MET A 1 23.69 -10.86 -2.13
CA MET A 1 23.50 -11.11 -3.58
C MET A 1 22.15 -10.56 -3.97
N SER A 2 22.10 -9.51 -4.80
CA SER A 2 20.81 -8.97 -5.27
C SER A 2 20.22 -9.97 -6.27
N GLU A 3 19.14 -10.63 -5.91
CA GLU A 3 18.38 -11.47 -6.84
C GLU A 3 17.93 -10.61 -8.02
N ARG A 4 18.30 -11.05 -9.23
CA ARG A 4 17.94 -10.36 -10.47
C ARG A 4 16.45 -10.59 -10.72
N PHE A 5 15.62 -9.59 -10.43
CA PHE A 5 14.20 -9.64 -10.71
C PHE A 5 13.95 -9.75 -12.22
N ILE A 6 13.25 -10.82 -12.63
CA ILE A 6 12.85 -11.00 -14.02
C ILE A 6 11.48 -10.35 -14.21
N VAL A 7 11.39 -9.38 -15.10
CA VAL A 7 10.13 -8.72 -15.46
C VAL A 7 9.28 -9.68 -16.30
N THR A 8 8.32 -10.34 -15.67
CA THR A 8 7.38 -11.25 -16.34
C THR A 8 6.23 -10.50 -16.98
N LYS A 9 5.45 -11.17 -17.83
CA LYS A 9 4.21 -10.63 -18.42
C LYS A 9 3.19 -10.30 -17.33
N GLU A 10 3.11 -11.13 -16.30
CA GLU A 10 2.21 -10.96 -15.16
C GLU A 10 2.58 -9.72 -14.35
N HIS A 11 3.88 -9.48 -14.14
CA HIS A 11 4.33 -8.26 -13.46
C HIS A 11 3.97 -6.98 -14.25
N ARG A 12 4.10 -6.99 -15.58
CA ARG A 12 3.69 -5.85 -16.41
C ARG A 12 2.19 -5.58 -16.29
N ARG A 13 1.37 -6.63 -16.39
CA ARG A 13 -0.10 -6.53 -16.21
C ARG A 13 -0.46 -6.00 -14.83
N PHE A 14 0.22 -6.47 -13.79
CA PHE A 14 0.02 -5.96 -12.44
C PHE A 14 0.35 -4.47 -12.35
N THR A 15 1.45 -4.03 -12.96
CA THR A 15 1.88 -2.62 -12.97
C THR A 15 0.84 -1.74 -13.67
N GLU A 16 0.36 -2.14 -14.85
CA GLU A 16 -0.68 -1.43 -15.60
C GLU A 16 -1.99 -1.35 -14.80
N PHE A 17 -2.39 -2.45 -14.18
CA PHE A 17 -3.55 -2.51 -13.31
C PHE A 17 -3.40 -1.56 -12.10
N ALA A 18 -2.28 -1.63 -11.38
CA ALA A 18 -2.03 -0.80 -10.22
C ALA A 18 -1.99 0.70 -10.57
N ASP A 19 -1.40 1.05 -11.72
CA ASP A 19 -1.40 2.41 -12.24
C ASP A 19 -2.80 2.90 -12.61
N SER A 20 -3.65 2.04 -13.17
CA SER A 20 -5.04 2.35 -13.49
C SER A 20 -5.85 2.62 -12.22
N VAL A 21 -5.76 1.71 -11.25
CA VAL A 21 -6.44 1.85 -9.94
C VAL A 21 -5.99 3.13 -9.23
N ARG A 22 -4.69 3.39 -9.17
CA ARG A 22 -4.12 4.58 -8.52
C ARG A 22 -4.60 5.88 -9.17
N ARG A 23 -4.56 5.96 -10.51
CA ARG A 23 -4.98 7.15 -11.27
C ARG A 23 -6.49 7.36 -11.20
N GLY A 24 -7.26 6.28 -11.29
CA GLY A 24 -8.72 6.32 -11.20
C GLY A 24 -9.24 6.53 -9.78
N ARG A 25 -8.37 6.42 -8.76
CA ARG A 25 -8.76 6.44 -7.34
C ARG A 25 -9.90 5.46 -7.07
N THR A 26 -9.73 4.23 -7.53
CA THR A 26 -10.73 3.17 -7.41
C THR A 26 -10.26 2.08 -6.43
N ILE A 27 -11.16 1.13 -6.16
CA ILE A 27 -10.82 -0.11 -5.48
C ILE A 27 -10.57 -1.18 -6.54
N GLY A 28 -9.39 -1.79 -6.50
CA GLY A 28 -9.00 -2.89 -7.37
C GLY A 28 -8.86 -4.20 -6.61
N LEU A 29 -9.22 -5.30 -7.25
CA LEU A 29 -9.13 -6.63 -6.68
C LEU A 29 -8.18 -7.48 -7.53
N CYS A 30 -7.19 -8.11 -6.90
CA CYS A 30 -6.19 -8.95 -7.56
C CYS A 30 -6.22 -10.36 -6.99
N PHE A 31 -6.94 -11.26 -7.63
CA PHE A 31 -7.05 -12.66 -7.22
C PHE A 31 -6.29 -13.59 -8.17
N GLY A 32 -5.93 -14.74 -7.66
CA GLY A 32 -5.28 -15.77 -8.45
C GLY A 32 -4.67 -16.85 -7.58
N PRO A 33 -4.30 -17.99 -8.15
CA PRO A 33 -3.68 -19.08 -7.39
C PRO A 33 -2.39 -18.63 -6.70
N ALA A 34 -1.98 -19.37 -5.69
CA ALA A 34 -0.70 -19.17 -5.04
C ALA A 34 0.46 -19.34 -6.04
N GLY A 35 1.55 -18.61 -5.82
CA GLY A 35 2.77 -18.77 -6.62
C GLY A 35 2.81 -18.01 -7.96
N VAL A 36 1.74 -17.32 -8.39
CA VAL A 36 1.74 -16.55 -9.65
C VAL A 36 2.44 -15.19 -9.55
N GLY A 37 3.08 -14.88 -8.44
CA GLY A 37 3.90 -13.68 -8.29
C GLY A 37 3.15 -12.39 -7.91
N LYS A 38 1.91 -12.47 -7.41
CA LYS A 38 1.14 -11.30 -6.97
C LYS A 38 1.89 -10.47 -5.92
N THR A 39 2.26 -11.11 -4.81
CA THR A 39 3.03 -10.50 -3.71
C THR A 39 4.34 -9.87 -4.20
N VAL A 40 5.09 -10.61 -5.03
CA VAL A 40 6.38 -10.12 -5.57
C VAL A 40 6.15 -8.88 -6.45
N SER A 41 5.10 -8.89 -7.27
CA SER A 41 4.75 -7.75 -8.13
C SER A 41 4.32 -6.53 -7.31
N ALA A 42 3.52 -6.73 -6.24
CA ALA A 42 3.09 -5.69 -5.32
C ALA A 42 4.28 -5.06 -4.56
N ARG A 43 5.14 -5.89 -3.99
CA ARG A 43 6.36 -5.44 -3.30
C ARG A 43 7.26 -4.63 -4.22
N ARG A 44 7.45 -5.09 -5.46
CA ARG A 44 8.25 -4.39 -6.46
C ARG A 44 7.63 -3.05 -6.87
N TYR A 45 6.32 -3.03 -7.11
CA TYR A 45 5.60 -1.82 -7.45
C TYR A 45 5.65 -0.78 -6.32
N ALA A 46 5.48 -1.20 -5.08
CA ALA A 46 5.53 -0.33 -3.91
C ALA A 46 6.97 0.02 -3.46
N HIS A 47 8.00 -0.45 -4.15
CA HIS A 47 9.41 -0.33 -3.72
C HIS A 47 9.66 -0.87 -2.29
N TRP A 48 8.85 -1.84 -1.85
CA TRP A 48 8.79 -2.32 -0.49
C TRP A 48 10.12 -2.89 0.00
N ASP A 49 10.80 -3.68 -0.84
CA ASP A 49 12.06 -4.34 -0.44
C ASP A 49 13.18 -3.34 -0.14
N GLN A 50 13.11 -2.14 -0.73
CA GLN A 50 14.06 -1.05 -0.45
C GLN A 50 13.64 -0.20 0.76
N ALA A 51 12.34 -0.08 1.01
CA ALA A 51 11.78 0.84 1.99
C ALA A 51 11.40 0.16 3.32
N HIS A 52 11.24 -1.17 3.32
CA HIS A 52 10.69 -1.92 4.44
C HIS A 52 11.40 -1.63 5.77
N GLU A 53 12.71 -1.75 5.81
CA GLU A 53 13.50 -1.50 7.02
C GLU A 53 13.30 -0.09 7.54
N LEU A 54 13.43 0.91 6.65
CA LEU A 54 13.20 2.31 6.97
C LEU A 54 11.79 2.59 7.51
N LEU A 55 10.78 1.98 6.90
CA LEU A 55 9.38 2.20 7.28
C LEU A 55 8.99 1.43 8.56
N THR A 56 9.67 0.33 8.86
CA THR A 56 9.43 -0.49 10.05
C THR A 56 10.20 0.05 11.26
N ASP A 57 11.53 0.23 11.10
CA ASP A 57 12.44 0.67 12.16
C ASP A 57 12.62 2.18 12.10
N TRP A 58 11.52 2.90 12.34
CA TRP A 58 11.49 4.35 12.24
C TRP A 58 12.45 5.03 13.22
N GLY A 59 13.61 5.45 12.70
CA GLY A 59 14.68 6.05 13.46
C GLY A 59 15.24 7.35 12.86
N PRO A 60 16.41 7.82 13.31
CA PRO A 60 17.10 8.96 12.72
C PRO A 60 17.34 8.79 11.23
N ARG A 61 17.27 9.88 10.47
CA ARG A 61 17.45 9.90 9.02
C ARG A 61 18.93 10.04 8.65
N CYS A 62 19.30 9.43 7.53
CA CYS A 62 20.64 9.55 6.97
C CYS A 62 20.59 9.90 5.46
N ASP A 63 21.70 10.31 4.90
CA ASP A 63 21.77 10.72 3.49
C ASP A 63 21.47 9.58 2.52
N ASP A 64 21.72 8.33 2.91
CA ASP A 64 21.43 7.15 2.10
C ASP A 64 19.93 6.92 1.89
N ASP A 65 19.07 7.44 2.78
CA ASP A 65 17.62 7.34 2.69
C ASP A 65 17.05 8.10 1.48
N ALA A 66 17.77 9.06 0.93
CA ALA A 66 17.32 9.87 -0.22
C ALA A 66 16.92 9.01 -1.43
N LYS A 67 17.60 7.89 -1.67
CA LYS A 67 17.28 6.94 -2.75
C LYS A 67 15.95 6.26 -2.52
N ILE A 68 15.65 5.94 -1.25
CA ILE A 68 14.37 5.32 -0.82
C ILE A 68 13.24 6.33 -1.00
N TYR A 69 13.44 7.59 -0.59
CA TYR A 69 12.45 8.66 -0.76
C TYR A 69 12.09 8.86 -2.24
N ALA A 70 13.11 8.92 -3.11
CA ALA A 70 12.92 9.03 -4.55
C ALA A 70 12.16 7.82 -5.14
N ALA A 71 12.44 6.61 -4.64
CA ALA A 71 11.75 5.40 -5.08
C ALA A 71 10.27 5.42 -4.68
N LEU A 72 9.96 5.75 -3.41
CA LEU A 72 8.58 5.84 -2.91
C LEU A 72 7.78 6.95 -3.63
N ALA A 73 8.42 8.05 -3.99
CA ALA A 73 7.78 9.16 -4.69
C ALA A 73 7.32 8.81 -6.11
N LYS A 74 7.89 7.79 -6.77
CA LYS A 74 7.50 7.37 -8.12
C LYS A 74 6.08 6.85 -8.19
N ASN A 75 5.73 5.93 -7.30
CA ASN A 75 4.43 5.25 -7.33
C ASN A 75 3.49 5.70 -6.21
N ARG A 76 3.98 6.43 -5.21
CA ARG A 76 3.20 6.96 -4.08
C ARG A 76 2.31 5.90 -3.43
N THR A 77 2.89 4.71 -3.20
CA THR A 77 2.17 3.52 -2.78
C THR A 77 2.67 3.02 -1.44
N ALA A 78 1.74 2.76 -0.53
CA ALA A 78 2.00 2.03 0.71
C ALA A 78 1.57 0.56 0.54
N LEU A 79 2.37 -0.36 1.07
CA LEU A 79 2.07 -1.79 1.09
C LEU A 79 1.87 -2.24 2.53
N TYR A 80 0.83 -3.02 2.75
CA TYR A 80 0.53 -3.63 4.04
C TYR A 80 0.20 -5.12 3.86
N THR A 81 0.71 -5.95 4.75
CA THR A 81 0.35 -7.37 4.82
C THR A 81 -0.17 -7.67 6.23
N PRO A 82 -1.47 -8.00 6.39
CA PRO A 82 -2.05 -8.29 7.69
C PRO A 82 -1.45 -9.54 8.30
N GLY A 83 -1.21 -9.51 9.61
CA GLY A 83 -0.90 -10.69 10.39
C GLY A 83 -2.13 -11.60 10.55
N VAL A 84 -1.90 -12.85 10.94
CA VAL A 84 -2.97 -13.85 11.12
C VAL A 84 -4.03 -13.42 12.15
N LEU A 85 -3.62 -12.65 13.17
CA LEU A 85 -4.50 -12.17 14.25
C LEU A 85 -4.82 -10.67 14.14
N THR A 86 -4.82 -10.11 12.93
CA THR A 86 -5.09 -8.69 12.72
C THR A 86 -6.54 -8.35 13.07
N THR A 87 -6.72 -7.56 14.11
CA THR A 87 -8.03 -6.98 14.48
C THR A 87 -8.29 -5.69 13.70
N PRO A 88 -9.55 -5.22 13.57
CA PRO A 88 -9.87 -3.94 12.94
C PRO A 88 -9.13 -2.75 13.57
N ARG A 89 -8.94 -2.76 14.89
CA ARG A 89 -8.17 -1.73 15.59
C ARG A 89 -6.69 -1.74 15.18
N LEU A 90 -6.08 -2.92 15.21
CA LEU A 90 -4.67 -3.08 14.83
C LEU A 90 -4.44 -2.71 13.37
N LEU A 91 -5.37 -3.13 12.47
CA LEU A 91 -5.34 -2.74 11.07
C LEU A 91 -5.33 -1.21 10.90
N ARG A 92 -6.18 -0.49 11.64
CA ARG A 92 -6.22 0.97 11.59
C ARG A 92 -4.89 1.59 12.02
N GLU A 93 -4.37 1.16 13.17
CA GLU A 93 -3.11 1.66 13.73
C GLU A 93 -1.93 1.39 12.78
N ASP A 94 -1.85 0.21 12.19
CA ASP A 94 -0.80 -0.17 11.25
C ASP A 94 -0.88 0.60 9.94
N LEU A 95 -2.10 0.77 9.38
CA LEU A 95 -2.31 1.56 8.18
C LEU A 95 -1.97 3.03 8.40
N ASP A 96 -2.39 3.63 9.52
CA ASP A 96 -2.06 5.01 9.86
C ASP A 96 -0.56 5.19 9.94
N ARG A 97 0.14 4.24 10.55
CA ARG A 97 1.59 4.24 10.69
C ARG A 97 2.29 4.15 9.33
N ILE A 98 1.94 3.17 8.51
CA ILE A 98 2.63 2.96 7.23
C ILE A 98 2.33 4.08 6.23
N ILE A 99 1.09 4.56 6.15
CA ILE A 99 0.71 5.67 5.28
C ILE A 99 1.39 6.96 5.70
N THR A 100 1.43 7.26 7.00
CA THR A 100 2.11 8.45 7.52
C THR A 100 3.61 8.42 7.22
N ARG A 101 4.27 7.31 7.54
CA ARG A 101 5.72 7.16 7.31
C ARG A 101 6.07 7.24 5.82
N THR A 102 5.29 6.57 4.97
CA THR A 102 5.45 6.65 3.51
C THR A 102 5.22 8.07 3.00
N SER A 103 4.17 8.75 3.47
CA SER A 103 3.89 10.14 3.09
C SER A 103 5.01 11.10 3.48
N ILE A 104 5.58 10.92 4.67
CA ILE A 104 6.73 11.70 5.15
C ILE A 104 7.94 11.51 4.21
N CYS A 105 8.27 10.25 3.86
CA CYS A 105 9.37 9.97 2.93
C CYS A 105 9.15 10.61 1.56
N ILE A 106 7.92 10.56 1.03
CA ILE A 106 7.57 11.18 -0.25
C ILE A 106 7.66 12.70 -0.15
N GLN A 107 7.13 13.28 0.92
CA GLN A 107 7.18 14.72 1.17
C GLN A 107 8.61 15.22 1.19
N GLN A 108 9.50 14.51 1.88
CA GLN A 108 10.93 14.83 1.95
C GLN A 108 11.56 14.93 0.55
N HIS A 109 11.15 14.07 -0.38
CA HIS A 109 11.64 14.12 -1.75
C HIS A 109 11.05 15.26 -2.59
N VAL A 110 9.75 15.58 -2.37
CA VAL A 110 8.99 16.51 -3.23
C VAL A 110 9.14 17.96 -2.81
N GLU A 111 9.19 18.25 -1.50
CA GLU A 111 9.12 19.63 -0.96
C GLU A 111 10.48 20.29 -0.71
N ALA A 112 11.55 19.70 -1.14
CA ALA A 112 12.92 20.09 -1.00
C ALA A 112 13.70 19.31 0.07
N PRO A 113 14.62 18.50 -0.40
CA PRO A 113 15.38 17.58 0.44
C PRO A 113 16.29 18.28 1.46
N ASP A 114 16.55 19.58 1.33
CA ASP A 114 17.67 20.18 2.03
C ASP A 114 17.33 20.89 3.34
N ARG A 115 16.05 21.02 3.77
CA ARG A 115 15.77 22.07 4.76
C ARG A 115 14.60 21.92 5.72
N ILE A 116 13.97 20.80 5.93
CA ILE A 116 12.96 20.69 6.98
C ILE A 116 13.54 19.93 8.17
N PRO A 117 13.89 20.64 9.28
CA PRO A 117 14.30 19.96 10.50
C PRO A 117 13.21 19.00 10.99
N LEU A 118 13.61 17.82 11.43
CA LEU A 118 12.72 16.75 11.93
C LEU A 118 11.81 17.19 13.09
N ASP A 119 12.17 18.22 13.83
CA ASP A 119 11.43 18.81 14.94
C ASP A 119 10.13 19.53 14.51
N ARG A 120 10.02 19.94 13.26
CA ARG A 120 8.80 20.57 12.72
C ARG A 120 7.75 19.60 12.16
N TRP A 121 8.01 18.33 12.18
CA TRP A 121 7.12 17.31 11.59
C TRP A 121 5.85 17.05 12.40
N GLY A 122 5.80 17.48 13.66
CA GLY A 122 4.63 17.27 14.53
C GLY A 122 3.49 18.28 14.36
N THR A 123 3.67 19.37 13.63
CA THR A 123 2.72 20.49 13.58
C THR A 123 2.12 20.79 12.22
N ARG A 124 2.65 20.26 11.13
CA ARG A 124 2.00 20.33 9.82
C ARG A 124 1.13 19.11 9.61
N ARG A 125 -0.15 19.32 9.27
CA ARG A 125 -0.96 18.28 8.63
C ARG A 125 -0.14 17.77 7.46
N THR A 126 0.40 16.56 7.59
CA THR A 126 1.04 15.87 6.46
C THR A 126 -0.04 15.73 5.40
N SER A 127 0.08 16.49 4.33
CA SER A 127 -0.72 16.22 3.15
C SER A 127 -0.51 14.76 2.81
N ASN A 128 -1.58 14.01 2.58
CA ASN A 128 -1.45 12.59 2.31
C ASN A 128 -0.84 12.41 0.91
N TYR A 129 0.47 12.16 0.85
CA TYR A 129 1.19 11.93 -0.40
C TYR A 129 1.01 10.54 -0.97
N VAL A 130 0.53 9.60 -0.15
CA VAL A 130 0.17 8.25 -0.60
C VAL A 130 -1.10 8.33 -1.44
N GLN A 131 -1.05 7.75 -2.63
CA GLN A 131 -2.16 7.72 -3.58
C GLN A 131 -2.80 6.34 -3.68
N LEU A 132 -2.06 5.29 -3.31
CA LEU A 132 -2.51 3.90 -3.37
C LEU A 132 -2.07 3.16 -2.11
N VAL A 133 -2.98 2.38 -1.56
CA VAL A 133 -2.68 1.35 -0.55
C VAL A 133 -2.89 -0.01 -1.19
N ILE A 134 -1.89 -0.87 -1.08
CA ILE A 134 -1.99 -2.28 -1.46
C ILE A 134 -2.04 -3.10 -0.18
N VAL A 135 -3.07 -3.92 -0.04
CA VAL A 135 -3.20 -4.88 1.07
C VAL A 135 -3.02 -6.28 0.50
N ASP A 136 -1.89 -6.89 0.82
CA ASP A 136 -1.58 -8.28 0.43
C ASP A 136 -2.17 -9.26 1.46
N GLU A 137 -2.46 -10.49 1.03
CA GLU A 137 -3.10 -11.53 1.85
C GLU A 137 -4.39 -11.04 2.54
N SER A 138 -5.21 -10.30 1.79
CA SER A 138 -6.43 -9.67 2.30
C SER A 138 -7.49 -10.68 2.78
N GLU A 139 -7.37 -11.96 2.43
CA GLU A 139 -8.18 -13.06 2.97
C GLU A 139 -8.02 -13.26 4.48
N ARG A 140 -6.99 -12.71 5.09
CA ARG A 140 -6.80 -12.72 6.55
C ARG A 140 -7.66 -11.69 7.27
N LEU A 141 -8.26 -10.75 6.55
CA LEU A 141 -9.06 -9.69 7.13
C LEU A 141 -10.49 -10.17 7.42
N SER A 142 -10.99 -9.79 8.58
CA SER A 142 -12.41 -9.97 8.89
C SER A 142 -13.29 -9.04 8.06
N PRO A 143 -14.61 -9.34 7.89
CA PRO A 143 -15.54 -8.44 7.22
C PRO A 143 -15.52 -7.02 7.80
N THR A 144 -15.47 -6.87 9.11
CA THR A 144 -15.38 -5.56 9.78
C THR A 144 -14.08 -4.82 9.43
N ALA A 145 -12.96 -5.54 9.24
CA ALA A 145 -11.70 -4.95 8.82
C ALA A 145 -11.74 -4.48 7.36
N LEU A 146 -12.45 -5.22 6.49
CA LEU A 146 -12.68 -4.82 5.09
C LEU A 146 -13.58 -3.57 4.99
N GLU A 147 -14.64 -3.50 5.81
CA GLU A 147 -15.48 -2.28 5.90
C GLU A 147 -14.69 -1.07 6.39
N LEU A 148 -13.75 -1.26 7.30
CA LEU A 148 -12.84 -0.19 7.74
C LEU A 148 -11.95 0.31 6.59
N LEU A 149 -11.44 -0.59 5.74
CA LEU A 149 -10.67 -0.20 4.55
C LEU A 149 -11.52 0.61 3.58
N ARG A 150 -12.78 0.19 3.38
CA ARG A 150 -13.73 0.90 2.54
C ARG A 150 -14.04 2.30 3.07
N ASP A 151 -14.41 2.41 4.37
CA ASP A 151 -14.65 3.70 5.02
C ASP A 151 -13.44 4.65 4.86
N ARG A 152 -12.23 4.10 4.96
CA ARG A 152 -11.01 4.85 4.73
C ARG A 152 -10.88 5.30 3.27
N TYR A 153 -11.13 4.41 2.31
CA TYR A 153 -11.13 4.74 0.89
C TYR A 153 -12.11 5.88 0.58
N ASP A 154 -13.34 5.79 1.08
CA ASP A 154 -14.38 6.80 0.85
C ASP A 154 -13.99 8.15 1.46
N ARG A 155 -13.39 8.16 2.65
CA ARG A 155 -13.02 9.37 3.38
C ARG A 155 -11.75 10.03 2.87
N ASP A 156 -10.71 9.25 2.64
CA ASP A 156 -9.37 9.76 2.33
C ASP A 156 -9.12 9.87 0.82
N GLN A 157 -10.01 9.30 0.00
CA GLN A 157 -9.90 9.25 -1.47
C GLN A 157 -8.57 8.64 -1.96
N ILE A 158 -8.03 7.69 -1.18
CA ILE A 158 -6.82 6.94 -1.51
C ILE A 158 -7.25 5.65 -2.22
N ALA A 159 -6.66 5.38 -3.40
CA ALA A 159 -6.91 4.14 -4.12
C ALA A 159 -6.53 2.91 -3.28
N LEU A 160 -7.24 1.81 -3.48
CA LEU A 160 -7.04 0.57 -2.73
C LEU A 160 -6.90 -0.63 -3.68
N ILE A 161 -5.90 -1.47 -3.46
CA ILE A 161 -5.81 -2.79 -4.09
C ILE A 161 -5.82 -3.86 -2.98
N LEU A 162 -6.73 -4.81 -3.10
CA LEU A 162 -6.77 -6.01 -2.27
C LEU A 162 -6.21 -7.20 -3.07
N ILE A 163 -5.18 -7.85 -2.52
CA ILE A 163 -4.58 -9.05 -3.10
C ILE A 163 -4.93 -10.24 -2.21
N GLY A 164 -5.44 -11.30 -2.82
CA GLY A 164 -5.85 -12.48 -2.07
C GLY A 164 -5.89 -13.77 -2.89
N MET A 165 -6.32 -14.83 -2.22
CA MET A 165 -6.56 -16.14 -2.82
C MET A 165 -7.94 -16.20 -3.48
N PRO A 166 -8.17 -17.08 -4.48
CA PRO A 166 -9.48 -17.33 -5.03
C PRO A 166 -10.38 -17.93 -3.94
N GLY A 167 -11.34 -17.22 -3.45
CA GLY A 167 -12.22 -17.67 -2.35
C GLY A 167 -12.89 -16.51 -1.64
N LEU A 168 -12.30 -15.33 -1.65
CA LEU A 168 -12.99 -14.10 -1.26
C LEU A 168 -14.27 -13.84 -2.08
N GLU A 169 -14.30 -14.32 -3.34
CA GLU A 169 -15.50 -14.31 -4.19
C GLU A 169 -16.60 -15.26 -3.69
N LYS A 170 -16.25 -16.30 -2.93
CA LYS A 170 -17.15 -17.36 -2.47
C LYS A 170 -17.52 -17.28 -1.01
N SER A 171 -16.85 -16.47 -0.21
CA SER A 171 -17.34 -16.18 1.12
C SER A 171 -18.64 -15.40 0.97
N ASN A 172 -19.69 -15.83 1.64
CA ASN A 172 -21.12 -15.43 1.57
C ASN A 172 -21.42 -13.91 1.64
N ASP A 173 -20.48 -13.07 1.34
CA ASP A 173 -20.61 -11.62 1.28
C ASP A 173 -20.71 -11.11 -0.15
N GLN A 174 -21.75 -11.56 -0.88
CA GLN A 174 -22.22 -10.81 -2.06
C GLN A 174 -22.47 -9.34 -1.70
N ASN A 175 -22.80 -9.05 -0.44
CA ASN A 175 -22.92 -7.70 0.09
C ASN A 175 -21.59 -6.96 0.13
N LEU A 176 -20.48 -7.63 0.45
CA LEU A 176 -19.15 -7.01 0.46
C LEU A 176 -18.68 -6.71 -0.96
N TRP A 177 -18.97 -7.60 -1.91
CA TRP A 177 -18.65 -7.41 -3.33
C TRP A 177 -19.41 -6.22 -3.94
N MET A 178 -20.71 -6.14 -3.68
CA MET A 178 -21.54 -5.00 -4.09
C MET A 178 -21.15 -3.73 -3.32
N ALA A 179 -20.76 -3.88 -2.06
CA ALA A 179 -20.30 -2.78 -1.24
C ALA A 179 -18.98 -2.17 -1.72
N LEU A 180 -18.06 -2.97 -2.26
CA LEU A 180 -16.78 -2.50 -2.82
C LEU A 180 -16.91 -1.95 -4.26
N GLY A 181 -18.14 -1.84 -4.81
CA GLY A 181 -18.35 -1.29 -6.16
C GLY A 181 -17.87 -2.21 -7.27
N GLY A 182 -17.91 -3.53 -7.06
CA GLY A 182 -17.55 -4.53 -8.06
C GLY A 182 -18.40 -4.37 -9.33
N VAL A 183 -17.79 -3.82 -10.38
CA VAL A 183 -18.31 -3.90 -11.75
C VAL A 183 -17.80 -5.22 -12.32
N THR A 184 -18.72 -6.08 -12.73
CA THR A 184 -18.47 -7.34 -13.46
C THR A 184 -17.84 -7.07 -14.82
#